data_fbc41914fb4799746aacf50be23611ed
#
_entry.id   fbc41914fb4799746aacf50be23611ed
#
_cell.length_a   1.000
_cell.length_b   1.000
_cell.length_c   1.000
_cell.angle_alpha   90.00
_cell.angle_beta   90.00
_cell.angle_gamma   90.00
#
_symmetry.space_group_name_H-M   'P 1'
#
loop_
_entity.id
_entity.type
_entity.pdbx_description
1 polymer ?
#
loop_
_entity_poly.entity_id
_entity_poly.type
_entity_poly.pdbx_seq_one_letter_code
_entity_poly.pdbx_strand_id
1 'polypeptide(L)'
;QRKRLEMARAMAIEPKLLLMDEVTGGVDQKTIPGLVELIKKLKKTGVTIITIEHNINIIMEISDNVLALDQGKSIAFGPPKEIQKNKEVIDSYLGTFDAA
;
A
#
# COMPACT_ATOMS: atom_id res chain seq x y z
N GLN A 1 -14.35 7.30 -11.92
CA GLN A 1 -13.43 6.77 -10.94
C GLN A 1 -14.01 5.62 -10.15
N ARG A 2 -13.86 4.46 -10.74
CA ARG A 2 -14.39 3.22 -10.17
C ARG A 2 -13.79 2.91 -8.79
N LYS A 3 -12.48 3.08 -8.64
CA LYS A 3 -11.80 2.80 -7.37
C LYS A 3 -12.27 3.74 -6.26
N ARG A 4 -12.46 5.02 -6.58
CA ARG A 4 -12.99 5.97 -5.61
C ARG A 4 -14.41 5.63 -5.19
N LEU A 5 -15.23 5.17 -6.13
CA LEU A 5 -16.59 4.75 -5.84
C LEU A 5 -16.61 3.53 -4.92
N GLU A 6 -15.75 2.55 -5.20
CA GLU A 6 -15.63 1.36 -4.37
C GLU A 6 -15.22 1.73 -2.95
N MET A 7 -14.26 2.64 -2.80
CA MET A 7 -13.81 3.10 -1.48
C MET A 7 -14.92 3.86 -0.77
N ALA A 8 -15.65 4.71 -1.48
CA ALA A 8 -16.77 5.44 -0.89
C ALA A 8 -17.86 4.51 -0.38
N ARG A 9 -18.17 3.45 -1.13
CA ARG A 9 -19.14 2.44 -0.71
C ARG A 9 -18.68 1.71 0.55
N ALA A 10 -17.41 1.34 0.60
CA ALA A 10 -16.85 0.69 1.78
C ALA A 10 -16.93 1.60 3.00
N MET A 11 -16.64 2.88 2.82
CA MET A 11 -16.68 3.85 3.92
C MET A 11 -18.09 4.23 4.37
N ALA A 12 -19.09 4.02 3.50
CA ALA A 12 -20.48 4.33 3.85
C ALA A 12 -21.00 3.54 5.05
N ILE A 13 -20.42 2.37 5.32
CA ILE A 13 -20.78 1.55 6.49
C ILE A 13 -19.94 1.89 7.73
N GLU A 14 -19.11 2.91 7.66
CA GLU A 14 -18.24 3.37 8.74
C GLU A 14 -17.40 2.24 9.37
N PRO A 15 -16.55 1.58 8.58
CA PRO A 15 -15.78 0.44 9.08
C PRO A 15 -14.69 0.88 10.04
N LYS A 16 -14.31 -0.02 10.95
CA LYS A 16 -13.13 0.17 11.80
C LYS A 16 -11.89 -0.41 11.12
N LEU A 17 -12.08 -1.35 10.23
CA LEU A 17 -11.01 -2.01 9.48
C LEU A 17 -11.39 -2.03 8.00
N LEU A 18 -10.50 -1.56 7.16
CA LEU A 18 -10.67 -1.57 5.72
C LEU A 18 -9.56 -2.40 5.08
N LEU A 19 -9.96 -3.38 4.28
CA LEU A 19 -9.01 -4.21 3.54
C LEU A 19 -9.05 -3.80 2.08
N MET A 20 -7.87 -3.50 1.51
CA MET A 20 -7.75 -3.09 0.12
C MET A 20 -6.72 -3.97 -0.60
N ASP A 21 -7.05 -4.39 -1.79
CA ASP A 21 -6.18 -5.26 -2.58
C ASP A 21 -5.89 -4.58 -3.92
N GLU A 22 -4.65 -4.12 -4.07
CA GLU A 22 -4.15 -3.51 -5.31
C GLU A 22 -5.04 -2.40 -5.86
N VAL A 23 -5.43 -1.44 -5.00
CA VAL A 23 -6.32 -0.35 -5.42
C VAL A 23 -5.74 0.52 -6.53
N THR A 24 -4.41 0.52 -6.70
CA THR A 24 -3.76 1.25 -7.78
C THR A 24 -3.56 0.43 -9.04
N GLY A 25 -3.86 -0.86 -8.99
CA GLY A 25 -3.76 -1.73 -10.17
C GLY A 25 -4.74 -1.31 -11.25
N GLY A 26 -4.24 -1.17 -12.47
CA GLY A 26 -5.06 -0.77 -13.61
C GLY A 26 -5.54 0.68 -13.58
N VAL A 27 -5.04 1.48 -12.63
CA VAL A 27 -5.38 2.90 -12.52
C VAL A 27 -4.39 3.74 -13.30
N ASP A 28 -4.91 4.75 -13.99
CA ASP A 28 -4.07 5.70 -14.73
C ASP A 28 -3.11 6.40 -13.78
N GLN A 29 -1.86 6.59 -14.22
CA GLN A 29 -0.81 7.26 -13.46
C GLN A 29 -1.25 8.61 -12.89
N LYS A 30 -2.05 9.34 -13.65
CA LYS A 30 -2.54 10.66 -13.23
C LYS A 30 -3.50 10.58 -12.05
N THR A 31 -4.15 9.44 -11.87
CA THR A 31 -5.15 9.23 -10.82
C THR A 31 -4.51 8.80 -9.51
N ILE A 32 -3.32 8.21 -9.56
CA ILE A 32 -2.66 7.65 -8.38
C ILE A 32 -2.46 8.68 -7.24
N PRO A 33 -1.95 9.90 -7.49
CA PRO A 33 -1.82 10.87 -6.40
C PRO A 33 -3.13 11.17 -5.67
N GLY A 34 -4.23 11.21 -6.40
CA GLY A 34 -5.55 11.41 -5.79
C GLY A 34 -5.98 10.26 -4.90
N LEU A 35 -5.67 9.02 -5.31
CA LEU A 35 -5.95 7.85 -4.49
C LEU A 35 -5.09 7.83 -3.22
N VAL A 36 -3.82 8.18 -3.35
CA VAL A 36 -2.91 8.25 -2.20
C VAL A 36 -3.42 9.27 -1.18
N GLU A 37 -3.83 10.45 -1.64
CA GLU A 37 -4.38 11.47 -0.75
C GLU A 37 -5.67 11.00 -0.08
N LEU A 38 -6.53 10.30 -0.81
CA LEU A 38 -7.75 9.74 -0.25
C LEU A 38 -7.45 8.72 0.85
N ILE A 39 -6.48 7.84 0.61
CA ILE A 39 -6.05 6.84 1.62
C ILE A 39 -5.53 7.54 2.87
N LYS A 40 -4.72 8.58 2.71
CA LYS A 40 -4.20 9.36 3.84
C LYS A 40 -5.34 10.02 4.64
N LYS A 41 -6.35 10.53 3.96
CA LYS A 41 -7.51 11.13 4.62
C LYS A 41 -8.30 10.09 5.41
N LEU A 42 -8.52 8.91 4.83
CA LEU A 42 -9.20 7.81 5.51
C LEU A 42 -8.46 7.39 6.77
N LYS A 43 -7.15 7.31 6.68
CA LYS A 43 -6.28 6.99 7.80
C LYS A 43 -6.48 7.96 8.97
N LYS A 44 -6.61 9.24 8.67
CA LYS A 44 -6.82 10.28 9.69
C LYS A 44 -8.16 10.17 10.39
N THR A 45 -9.13 9.51 9.79
CA THR A 45 -10.45 9.33 10.42
C THR A 45 -10.46 8.24 11.50
N GLY A 46 -9.34 7.54 11.68
CA GLY A 46 -9.21 6.48 12.67
C GLY A 46 -9.45 5.08 12.15
N VAL A 47 -9.67 4.93 10.85
CA VAL A 47 -9.84 3.62 10.23
C VAL A 47 -8.49 2.92 10.16
N THR A 48 -8.45 1.66 10.58
CA THR A 48 -7.26 0.82 10.36
C THR A 48 -7.34 0.27 8.95
N ILE A 49 -6.24 0.40 8.20
CA ILE A 49 -6.20 -0.03 6.80
C ILE A 49 -5.13 -1.08 6.63
N ILE A 50 -5.49 -2.20 6.02
CA ILE A 50 -4.54 -3.20 5.55
C ILE A 50 -4.64 -3.20 4.03
N THR A 51 -3.54 -2.92 3.35
CA THR A 51 -3.53 -2.85 1.89
C THR A 51 -2.43 -3.72 1.32
N ILE A 52 -2.73 -4.35 0.21
CA ILE A 52 -1.77 -5.14 -0.57
C ILE A 52 -1.47 -4.34 -1.84
N GLU A 53 -0.20 -4.07 -2.07
CA GLU A 53 0.24 -3.28 -3.22
C GLU A 53 1.54 -3.82 -3.78
N HIS A 54 1.72 -3.69 -5.09
CA HIS A 54 2.98 -3.97 -5.75
C HIS A 54 3.81 -2.71 -5.99
N ASN A 55 3.17 -1.55 -5.94
CA ASN A 55 3.88 -0.29 -6.11
C ASN A 55 4.59 0.10 -4.82
N ILE A 56 5.89 -0.09 -4.80
CA ILE A 56 6.71 0.12 -3.60
C ILE A 56 6.67 1.57 -3.15
N ASN A 57 6.66 2.52 -4.08
CA ASN A 57 6.63 3.94 -3.74
C ASN A 57 5.36 4.30 -2.98
N ILE A 58 4.23 3.74 -3.38
CA ILE A 58 2.95 3.98 -2.70
C ILE A 58 2.99 3.38 -1.30
N ILE A 59 3.46 2.15 -1.18
CA ILE A 59 3.58 1.47 0.12
C ILE A 59 4.43 2.31 1.08
N MET A 60 5.57 2.82 0.62
CA MET A 60 6.46 3.63 1.45
C MET A 60 5.81 4.95 1.88
N GLU A 61 4.96 5.50 1.03
CA GLU A 61 4.32 6.78 1.31
C GLU A 61 3.15 6.69 2.30
N ILE A 62 2.34 5.63 2.21
CA ILE A 62 1.08 5.56 2.96
C ILE A 62 1.14 4.70 4.22
N SER A 63 2.16 3.86 4.38
CA SER A 63 2.17 2.85 5.42
C SER A 63 2.84 3.30 6.70
N ASP A 64 2.29 2.88 7.83
CA ASP A 64 2.94 3.00 9.13
C ASP A 64 3.86 1.82 9.35
N ASN A 65 3.42 0.63 8.96
CA ASN A 65 4.22 -0.59 9.01
C ASN A 65 4.02 -1.38 7.72
N VAL A 66 5.08 -2.05 7.31
CA VAL A 66 5.10 -2.84 6.08
C VAL A 66 5.47 -4.28 6.40
N LEU A 67 4.69 -5.20 5.88
CA LEU A 67 5.02 -6.63 5.91
C LEU A 67 5.45 -7.02 4.50
N ALA A 68 6.69 -7.48 4.37
CA ALA A 68 7.20 -7.96 3.10
C ALA A 68 7.11 -9.48 3.04
N LEU A 69 6.51 -9.98 1.97
CA LEU A 69 6.35 -11.42 1.75
C LEU A 69 7.09 -11.83 0.48
N ASP A 70 7.72 -12.99 0.52
CA ASP A 70 8.34 -13.58 -0.66
C ASP A 70 7.94 -15.06 -0.70
N GLN A 71 7.26 -15.44 -1.78
CA GLN A 71 6.75 -16.81 -1.96
C GLN A 71 5.98 -17.32 -0.75
N GLY A 72 5.12 -16.46 -0.19
CA GLY A 72 4.27 -16.80 0.94
C GLY A 72 4.95 -16.77 2.30
N LYS A 73 6.22 -16.39 2.35
CA LYS A 73 6.95 -16.28 3.61
C LYS A 73 7.18 -14.83 4.00
N SER A 74 7.00 -14.54 5.27
CA SER A 74 7.34 -13.22 5.82
C SER A 74 8.86 -13.09 5.89
N ILE A 75 9.40 -12.07 5.22
CA ILE A 75 10.84 -11.82 5.24
C ILE A 75 11.22 -10.59 6.05
N ALA A 76 10.27 -9.68 6.28
CA ALA A 76 10.50 -8.50 7.08
C ALA A 76 9.19 -7.86 7.50
N PHE A 77 9.20 -7.20 8.66
CA PHE A 77 8.07 -6.42 9.14
C PHE A 77 8.60 -5.22 9.92
N GLY A 78 8.08 -4.03 9.64
CA GLY A 78 8.46 -2.83 10.36
C GLY A 78 8.11 -1.56 9.61
N PRO A 79 8.57 -0.40 10.14
CA PRO A 79 8.34 0.88 9.48
C PRO A 79 8.94 0.92 8.08
N PRO A 80 8.36 1.72 7.17
CA PRO A 80 8.84 1.78 5.79
C PRO A 80 10.35 2.03 5.65
N LYS A 81 10.92 2.89 6.48
CA LYS A 81 12.35 3.20 6.42
C LYS A 81 13.23 1.98 6.68
N GLU A 82 12.82 1.14 7.64
CA GLU A 82 13.56 -0.08 7.95
C GLU A 82 13.41 -1.12 6.84
N ILE A 83 12.22 -1.21 6.27
CA ILE A 83 11.97 -2.14 5.17
C ILE A 83 12.82 -1.77 3.95
N GLN A 84 12.95 -0.49 3.64
CA GLN A 84 13.78 -0.03 2.53
C GLN A 84 15.25 -0.40 2.69
N LYS A 85 15.72 -0.53 3.92
CA LYS A 85 17.12 -0.86 4.22
C LYS A 85 17.35 -2.35 4.37
N ASN A 86 16.30 -3.14 4.46
CA ASN A 86 16.41 -4.58 4.66
C ASN A 86 16.96 -5.25 3.41
N LYS A 87 18.07 -5.97 3.57
CA LYS A 87 18.76 -6.60 2.45
C LYS A 87 17.91 -7.64 1.73
N GLU A 88 17.15 -8.45 2.46
CA GLU A 88 16.29 -9.46 1.86
C GLU A 88 15.19 -8.81 1.02
N VAL A 89 14.63 -7.70 1.51
CA VAL A 89 13.61 -6.96 0.77
C VAL A 89 14.22 -6.36 -0.49
N ILE A 90 15.39 -5.74 -0.38
CA ILE A 90 16.09 -5.17 -1.52
C ILE A 90 16.33 -6.23 -2.58
N ASP A 91 16.83 -7.39 -2.17
CA ASP A 91 17.12 -8.49 -3.11
C ASP A 91 15.84 -9.04 -3.75
N SER A 92 14.77 -9.16 -2.99
CA SER A 92 13.50 -9.77 -3.47
C SER A 92 12.65 -8.83 -4.32
N TYR A 93 12.65 -7.54 -4.02
CA TYR A 93 11.76 -6.57 -4.65
C TYR A 93 12.49 -5.45 -5.37
N LEU A 94 13.37 -4.73 -4.63
CA LEU A 94 13.98 -3.51 -5.13
C LEU A 94 15.19 -3.76 -6.01
N GLY A 95 15.94 -4.80 -5.73
CA GLY A 95 17.09 -5.17 -6.53
C GLY A 95 16.72 -5.48 -7.98
N THR A 96 15.54 -6.04 -8.19
CA THR A 96 15.03 -6.35 -9.52
C THR A 96 14.79 -5.09 -10.34
N PHE A 97 14.31 -4.03 -9.69
CA PHE A 97 14.08 -2.76 -10.35
C PHE A 97 15.39 -2.07 -10.70
N ASP A 98 16.37 -2.12 -9.81
CA ASP A 98 17.65 -1.49 -10.03
C ASP A 98 18.44 -2.20 -11.13
N ALA A 99 18.22 -3.49 -11.30
CA ALA A 99 18.87 -4.27 -12.35
C ALA A 99 18.29 -4.00 -13.73
N ALA A 100 17.10 -3.47 -13.77
CA ALA A 100 16.45 -3.11 -15.02
C ALA A 100 16.88 -1.74 -15.50
#